data_ec617e4edd90a37086f579a3da05698f
#
_entry.id   ec617e4edd90a37086f579a3da05698f
#
_cell.length_a   1.000
_cell.length_b   1.000
_cell.length_c   1.000
_cell.angle_alpha   90.00
_cell.angle_beta   90.00
_cell.angle_gamma   90.00
#
_symmetry.space_group_name_H-M   'P 1'
#
loop_
_entity.id
_entity.type
_entity.pdbx_description
1 polymer ?
#
loop_
_entity_poly.entity_id
_entity_poly.type
_entity_poly.pdbx_seq_one_letter_code
_entity_poly.pdbx_strand_id
1 'polypeptide(L)'
;DSDPSRGLGDVYKRQVTEYPVEVSPLSRRNPDNPDFADRFELFIGGKEFANGFCELNDPDDQASRFEAQVAAKDSGDKEAMDFDKDYITALEHGMPPAVGVGLGIDRLVMLLTNQSSIRDVLLFPQLKN
;
A
#
# COMPACT_ATOMS: atom_id res chain seq x y z
N ASP A 1 -8.90 -20.05 28.14
CA ASP A 1 -8.10 -18.83 27.88
C ASP A 1 -8.87 -17.95 26.91
N SER A 2 -9.91 -17.31 27.42
CA SER A 2 -10.80 -16.46 26.64
C SER A 2 -10.54 -15.01 27.02
N ASP A 3 -9.51 -14.41 26.41
CA ASP A 3 -9.36 -12.97 26.42
C ASP A 3 -10.37 -12.38 25.41
N PRO A 4 -11.47 -11.77 25.85
CA PRO A 4 -12.49 -11.22 24.95
C PRO A 4 -11.98 -10.05 24.11
N SER A 5 -10.80 -9.49 24.45
CA SER A 5 -10.16 -8.44 23.67
C SER A 5 -9.52 -8.96 22.37
N ARG A 6 -9.12 -10.24 22.32
CA ARG A 6 -8.52 -10.85 21.13
C ARG A 6 -9.53 -11.00 19.98
N GLY A 7 -10.76 -11.37 20.25
CA GLY A 7 -11.78 -11.55 19.22
C GLY A 7 -12.26 -10.23 18.59
N LEU A 8 -12.40 -9.19 19.39
CA LEU A 8 -12.82 -7.87 18.92
C LEU A 8 -11.69 -7.13 18.17
N GLY A 9 -10.44 -7.29 18.61
CA GLY A 9 -9.28 -6.70 17.93
C GLY A 9 -9.06 -7.25 16.53
N ASP A 10 -9.26 -8.54 16.34
CA ASP A 10 -9.06 -9.21 15.04
C ASP A 10 -10.18 -8.88 14.03
N VAL A 11 -11.39 -8.61 14.48
CA VAL A 11 -12.52 -8.27 13.61
C VAL A 11 -12.54 -6.77 13.28
N TYR A 12 -12.17 -5.90 14.23
CA TYR A 12 -12.28 -4.45 14.07
C TYR A 12 -11.00 -3.76 13.60
N LYS A 13 -9.85 -4.22 14.04
CA LYS A 13 -8.57 -3.60 13.72
C LYS A 13 -7.48 -4.65 13.55
N ARG A 14 -6.79 -4.63 12.40
CA ARG A 14 -5.66 -5.49 12.10
C ARG A 14 -4.58 -4.69 11.39
N GLN A 15 -3.34 -4.86 11.82
CA GLN A 15 -2.18 -4.42 11.07
C GLN A 15 -1.52 -5.64 10.44
N VAL A 16 -1.30 -5.57 9.14
CA VAL A 16 -0.55 -6.56 8.36
C VAL A 16 0.81 -5.97 8.04
N THR A 17 1.87 -6.73 8.26
CA THR A 17 3.26 -6.33 8.02
C THR A 17 3.97 -7.38 7.17
N GLU A 18 5.20 -7.10 6.75
CA GLU A 18 6.04 -8.06 6.01
C GLU A 18 5.38 -8.55 4.72
N TYR A 19 5.05 -7.60 3.85
CA TYR A 19 4.53 -7.93 2.52
C TYR A 19 5.63 -8.49 1.63
N PRO A 20 5.35 -9.53 0.80
CA PRO A 20 6.28 -9.97 -0.22
C PRO A 20 6.69 -8.82 -1.15
N VAL A 21 7.95 -8.80 -1.57
CA VAL A 21 8.47 -7.72 -2.44
C VAL A 21 7.80 -7.69 -3.81
N GLU A 22 7.31 -8.84 -4.30
CA GLU A 22 6.62 -8.98 -5.57
C GLU A 22 5.33 -8.15 -5.64
N VAL A 23 4.62 -8.04 -4.50
CA VAL A 23 3.39 -7.24 -4.37
C VAL A 23 3.63 -5.85 -3.78
N SER A 24 4.89 -5.43 -3.69
CA SER A 24 5.31 -4.15 -3.10
C SER A 24 6.40 -3.48 -3.93
N PRO A 25 6.13 -3.18 -5.22
CA PRO A 25 7.18 -2.79 -6.18
C PRO A 25 7.88 -1.45 -5.86
N LEU A 26 7.30 -0.60 -5.02
CA LEU A 26 7.86 0.71 -4.63
C LEU A 26 8.47 0.70 -3.22
N SER A 27 8.36 -0.44 -2.50
CA SER A 27 8.83 -0.53 -1.12
C SER A 27 10.25 -1.11 -1.07
N ARG A 28 11.06 -0.57 -0.17
CA ARG A 28 12.41 -1.08 0.08
C ARG A 28 12.34 -2.48 0.72
N ARG A 29 13.26 -3.35 0.32
CA ARG A 29 13.43 -4.67 0.92
C ARG A 29 13.83 -4.53 2.39
N ASN A 30 13.31 -5.42 3.21
CA ASN A 30 13.81 -5.56 4.58
C ASN A 30 15.26 -6.06 4.54
N PRO A 31 16.22 -5.40 5.22
CA PRO A 31 17.63 -5.79 5.16
C PRO A 31 17.91 -7.16 5.80
N ASP A 32 17.11 -7.58 6.78
CA ASP A 32 17.27 -8.84 7.49
C ASP A 32 16.55 -10.01 6.79
N ASN A 33 15.50 -9.68 5.98
CA ASN A 33 14.73 -10.67 5.22
C ASN A 33 14.35 -10.11 3.84
N PRO A 34 15.22 -10.22 2.82
CA PRO A 34 15.08 -9.55 1.51
C PRO A 34 13.89 -10.00 0.66
N ASP A 35 13.23 -11.11 1.01
CA ASP A 35 12.00 -11.57 0.33
C ASP A 35 10.78 -10.75 0.73
N PHE A 36 10.89 -9.93 1.78
CA PHE A 36 9.83 -9.08 2.29
C PHE A 36 10.21 -7.60 2.22
N ALA A 37 9.18 -6.77 2.10
CA ALA A 37 9.30 -5.32 2.13
C ALA A 37 8.98 -4.77 3.54
N ASP A 38 9.64 -3.70 3.93
CA ASP A 38 9.30 -2.90 5.12
C ASP A 38 8.02 -2.10 4.86
N ARG A 39 6.87 -2.80 4.89
CA ARG A 39 5.54 -2.28 4.58
C ARG A 39 4.53 -2.72 5.62
N PHE A 40 3.56 -1.85 5.90
CA PHE A 40 2.37 -2.21 6.68
C PHE A 40 1.10 -1.72 6.01
N GLU A 41 0.00 -2.40 6.29
CA GLU A 41 -1.35 -1.91 6.03
C GLU A 41 -2.20 -2.01 7.29
N LEU A 42 -3.02 -1.00 7.53
CA LEU A 42 -3.99 -0.97 8.63
C LEU A 42 -5.39 -1.23 8.10
N PHE A 43 -6.00 -2.29 8.59
CA PHE A 43 -7.39 -2.64 8.31
C PHE A 43 -8.28 -2.38 9.53
N ILE A 44 -9.45 -1.80 9.29
CA ILE A 44 -10.51 -1.64 10.29
C ILE A 44 -11.83 -2.09 9.67
N GLY A 45 -12.51 -3.03 10.30
CA GLY A 45 -13.76 -3.59 9.77
C GLY A 45 -13.62 -4.19 8.37
N GLY A 46 -12.48 -4.83 8.06
CA GLY A 46 -12.20 -5.43 6.77
C GLY A 46 -11.86 -4.45 5.63
N LYS A 47 -11.73 -3.16 5.92
CA LYS A 47 -11.34 -2.13 4.96
C LYS A 47 -9.96 -1.59 5.29
N GLU A 48 -9.11 -1.40 4.27
CA GLU A 48 -7.82 -0.73 4.42
C GLU A 48 -8.03 0.75 4.76
N PHE A 49 -7.36 1.22 5.80
CA PHE A 49 -7.39 2.61 6.28
C PHE A 49 -6.09 3.34 6.08
N ALA A 50 -4.98 2.63 6.21
CA ALA A 50 -3.66 3.20 5.99
C ALA A 50 -2.74 2.17 5.37
N ASN A 51 -1.77 2.65 4.60
CA ASN A 51 -0.67 1.90 4.04
C ASN A 51 0.59 2.73 4.18
N GLY A 52 1.68 2.11 4.61
CA GLY A 52 2.95 2.80 4.75
C GLY A 52 4.11 1.85 4.55
N PHE A 53 5.20 2.39 4.01
CA PHE A 53 6.41 1.60 3.73
C PHE A 53 7.66 2.48 3.73
N CYS A 54 8.80 1.80 3.89
CA CYS A 54 10.08 2.41 3.57
C CYS A 54 10.19 2.55 2.05
N GLU A 55 10.41 3.76 1.57
CA GLU A 55 10.52 4.04 0.14
C GLU A 55 11.75 3.35 -0.46
N LEU A 56 11.58 2.72 -1.62
CA LEU A 56 12.70 2.21 -2.39
C LEU A 56 13.42 3.39 -3.04
N ASN A 57 14.67 3.59 -2.66
CA ASN A 57 15.49 4.72 -3.12
C ASN A 57 16.71 4.30 -3.97
N ASP A 58 16.83 3.03 -4.29
CA ASP A 58 17.84 2.48 -5.20
C ASP A 58 17.26 2.45 -6.62
N PRO A 59 17.80 3.25 -7.58
CA PRO A 59 17.29 3.30 -8.95
C PRO A 59 17.44 1.99 -9.72
N ASP A 60 18.50 1.20 -9.44
CA ASP A 60 18.76 -0.07 -10.15
C ASP A 60 17.77 -1.15 -9.67
N ASP A 61 17.54 -1.27 -8.34
CA ASP A 61 16.50 -2.18 -7.81
C ASP A 61 15.11 -1.76 -8.31
N GLN A 62 14.80 -0.46 -8.33
CA GLN A 62 13.53 0.04 -8.80
C GLN A 62 13.29 -0.26 -10.29
N ALA A 63 14.31 -0.08 -11.14
CA ALA A 63 14.22 -0.39 -12.56
C ALA A 63 13.93 -1.90 -12.77
N SER A 64 14.65 -2.77 -12.04
CA SER A 64 14.44 -4.22 -12.10
C SER A 64 13.03 -4.63 -11.69
N ARG A 65 12.44 -3.95 -10.70
CA ARG A 65 11.06 -4.23 -10.28
C ARG A 65 10.03 -3.74 -11.30
N PHE A 66 10.25 -2.61 -11.94
CA PHE A 66 9.38 -2.17 -13.03
C PHE A 66 9.44 -3.11 -14.22
N GLU A 67 10.61 -3.65 -14.57
CA GLU A 67 10.74 -4.68 -15.61
C GLU A 67 9.94 -5.94 -15.27
N ALA A 68 10.01 -6.39 -14.01
CA ALA A 68 9.23 -7.54 -13.53
C ALA A 68 7.71 -7.27 -13.59
N GLN A 69 7.27 -6.05 -13.26
CA GLN A 69 5.87 -5.63 -13.37
C GLN A 69 5.40 -5.62 -14.83
N VAL A 70 6.19 -5.10 -15.77
CA VAL A 70 5.87 -5.15 -17.20
C VAL A 70 5.72 -6.59 -17.68
N ALA A 71 6.63 -7.48 -17.30
CA ALA A 71 6.54 -8.90 -17.65
C ALA A 71 5.29 -9.58 -17.08
N ALA A 72 4.90 -9.24 -15.84
CA ALA A 72 3.66 -9.71 -15.22
C ALA A 72 2.42 -9.20 -15.97
N LYS A 73 2.42 -7.93 -16.39
CA LYS A 73 1.36 -7.31 -17.18
C LYS A 73 1.18 -8.00 -18.54
N ASP A 74 2.28 -8.29 -19.23
CA ASP A 74 2.27 -9.01 -20.52
C ASP A 74 1.74 -10.46 -20.33
N SER A 75 1.90 -11.02 -19.14
CA SER A 75 1.37 -12.33 -18.76
C SER A 75 -0.10 -12.30 -18.32
N GLY A 76 -0.74 -11.12 -18.28
CA GLY A 76 -2.17 -10.95 -18.01
C GLY A 76 -2.53 -10.35 -16.66
N ASP A 77 -1.56 -9.93 -15.85
CA ASP A 77 -1.81 -9.19 -14.61
C ASP A 77 -2.24 -7.75 -14.95
N LYS A 78 -3.52 -7.45 -14.67
CA LYS A 78 -4.12 -6.14 -14.96
C LYS A 78 -3.80 -5.06 -13.93
N GLU A 79 -3.26 -5.44 -12.78
CA GLU A 79 -2.89 -4.53 -11.69
C GLU A 79 -1.41 -4.14 -11.75
N ALA A 80 -0.62 -4.85 -12.59
CA ALA A 80 0.80 -4.59 -12.75
C ALA A 80 1.08 -3.20 -13.37
N MET A 81 2.15 -2.59 -12.90
CA MET A 81 2.56 -1.23 -13.28
C MET A 81 3.28 -1.20 -14.63
N ASP A 82 3.24 -0.06 -15.29
CA ASP A 82 4.10 0.24 -16.43
C ASP A 82 5.50 0.68 -15.97
N PHE A 83 6.48 0.61 -16.87
CA PHE A 83 7.83 1.12 -16.61
C PHE A 83 7.82 2.65 -16.62
N ASP A 84 8.12 3.28 -15.47
CA ASP A 84 8.20 4.73 -15.33
C ASP A 84 9.69 5.17 -15.40
N LYS A 85 10.10 5.59 -16.58
CA LYS A 85 11.46 6.09 -16.83
C LYS A 85 11.74 7.40 -16.11
N ASP A 86 10.77 8.29 -16.02
CA ASP A 86 10.94 9.60 -15.38
C ASP A 86 11.13 9.44 -13.87
N TYR A 87 10.44 8.48 -13.27
CA TYR A 87 10.63 8.10 -11.87
C TYR A 87 12.06 7.57 -11.61
N ILE A 88 12.56 6.67 -12.47
CA ILE A 88 13.96 6.19 -12.35
C ILE A 88 14.95 7.34 -12.48
N THR A 89 14.78 8.20 -13.47
CA THR A 89 15.63 9.38 -13.63
C THR A 89 15.62 10.29 -12.39
N ALA A 90 14.47 10.46 -11.76
CA ALA A 90 14.36 11.23 -10.51
C ALA A 90 15.13 10.57 -9.36
N LEU A 91 15.06 9.23 -9.22
CA LEU A 91 15.82 8.49 -8.22
C LEU A 91 17.35 8.59 -8.42
N GLU A 92 17.82 8.61 -9.68
CA GLU A 92 19.25 8.77 -10.01
C GLU A 92 19.83 10.11 -9.52
N HIS A 93 18.99 11.14 -9.33
CA HIS A 93 19.40 12.41 -8.71
C HIS A 93 19.60 12.32 -7.20
N GLY A 94 19.23 11.22 -6.61
CA GLY A 94 19.40 10.89 -5.20
C GLY A 94 18.15 11.14 -4.36
N MET A 95 17.69 10.09 -3.68
CA MET A 95 16.62 10.13 -2.68
C MET A 95 17.16 9.64 -1.34
N PRO A 96 17.12 10.45 -0.26
CA PRO A 96 17.52 9.96 1.06
C PRO A 96 16.56 8.89 1.56
N PRO A 97 16.96 8.06 2.55
CA PRO A 97 16.04 7.14 3.19
C PRO A 97 14.80 7.88 3.71
N ALA A 98 13.64 7.43 3.27
CA ALA A 98 12.35 8.03 3.60
C ALA A 98 11.30 6.96 3.88
N VAL A 99 10.26 7.36 4.61
CA VAL A 99 9.08 6.54 4.88
C VAL A 99 7.85 7.31 4.41
N GLY A 100 7.05 6.66 3.58
CA GLY A 100 5.75 7.17 3.15
C GLY A 100 4.61 6.53 3.94
N VAL A 101 3.57 7.32 4.24
CA VAL A 101 2.33 6.83 4.83
C VAL A 101 1.15 7.49 4.15
N GLY A 102 0.23 6.65 3.62
CA GLY A 102 -1.06 7.07 3.10
C GLY A 102 -2.18 6.73 4.09
N LEU A 103 -3.07 7.69 4.35
CA LEU A 103 -4.27 7.51 5.16
C LEU A 103 -5.51 7.84 4.33
N GLY A 104 -6.45 6.89 4.24
CA GLY A 104 -7.73 7.08 3.56
C GLY A 104 -8.67 7.97 4.37
N ILE A 105 -8.65 9.28 4.12
CA ILE A 105 -9.46 10.26 4.87
C ILE A 105 -10.96 9.99 4.73
N ASP A 106 -11.45 9.67 3.53
CA ASP A 106 -12.86 9.36 3.33
C ASP A 106 -13.30 8.13 4.14
N ARG A 107 -12.46 7.09 4.18
CA ARG A 107 -12.72 5.91 5.01
C ARG A 107 -12.70 6.23 6.50
N LEU A 108 -11.80 7.12 6.93
CA LEU A 108 -11.75 7.59 8.31
C LEU A 108 -13.04 8.36 8.66
N VAL A 109 -13.51 9.25 7.79
CA VAL A 109 -14.78 9.98 7.99
C VAL A 109 -15.95 9.00 8.04
N MET A 110 -16.01 8.01 7.14
CA MET A 110 -17.04 6.95 7.18
C MET A 110 -17.09 6.25 8.54
N LEU A 111 -15.91 5.90 9.08
CA LEU A 111 -15.81 5.24 10.39
C LEU A 111 -16.32 6.15 11.52
N LEU A 112 -15.87 7.41 11.57
CA LEU A 112 -16.22 8.36 12.62
C LEU A 112 -17.70 8.78 12.58
N THR A 113 -18.31 8.78 11.39
CA THR A 113 -19.71 9.14 11.20
C THR A 113 -20.65 7.94 11.09
N ASN A 114 -20.10 6.72 11.24
CA ASN A 114 -20.84 5.45 11.11
C ASN A 114 -21.59 5.33 9.76
N GLN A 115 -20.95 5.78 8.66
CA GLN A 115 -21.49 5.65 7.32
C GLN A 115 -20.91 4.42 6.61
N SER A 116 -21.76 3.68 5.91
CA SER A 116 -21.35 2.47 5.19
C SER A 116 -20.87 2.72 3.77
N SER A 117 -21.26 3.86 3.18
CA SER A 117 -20.98 4.25 1.80
C SER A 117 -20.08 5.49 1.75
N ILE A 118 -19.08 5.46 0.87
CA ILE A 118 -18.22 6.63 0.61
C ILE A 118 -19.02 7.81 0.04
N ARG A 119 -20.14 7.56 -0.64
CA ARG A 119 -21.00 8.61 -1.19
C ARG A 119 -21.60 9.51 -0.10
N ASP A 120 -21.79 8.97 1.09
CA ASP A 120 -22.39 9.68 2.22
C ASP A 120 -21.43 10.65 2.90
N VAL A 121 -20.13 10.56 2.59
CA VAL A 121 -19.08 11.40 3.16
C VAL A 121 -18.38 12.31 2.13
N LEU A 122 -18.63 12.09 0.84
CA LEU A 122 -18.14 12.97 -0.23
C LEU A 122 -19.09 14.15 -0.41
N LEU A 123 -18.53 15.37 -0.45
CA LEU A 123 -19.32 16.59 -0.66
C LEU A 123 -19.96 16.64 -2.06
N PHE A 124 -19.27 16.13 -3.08
CA PHE A 124 -19.71 16.14 -4.48
C PHE A 124 -19.43 14.79 -5.13
N PRO A 125 -20.19 13.72 -4.78
CA PRO A 125 -19.98 12.41 -5.37
C PRO A 125 -20.35 12.41 -6.86
N GLN A 126 -19.46 11.90 -7.71
CA GLN A 126 -19.76 11.66 -9.11
C GLN A 126 -20.67 10.44 -9.23
N LEU A 127 -21.86 10.63 -9.77
CA LEU A 127 -22.82 9.55 -10.05
C LEU A 127 -22.72 9.19 -11.55
N LYS A 128 -22.79 7.90 -11.87
CA LYS A 128 -23.05 7.48 -13.25
C LYS A 128 -24.47 7.94 -13.63
N ASN A 129 -24.57 8.64 -14.73
CA ASN A 129 -25.85 8.90 -15.40
C ASN A 129 -26.43 7.58 -15.92
#